data_8dd1c105b8815a4ebfbffb761b75135d
#
_entry.id   8dd1c105b8815a4ebfbffb761b75135d
#
_cell.length_a   1.000
_cell.length_b   1.000
_cell.length_c   1.000
_cell.angle_alpha   90.00
_cell.angle_beta   90.00
_cell.angle_gamma   90.00
#
_symmetry.space_group_name_H-M   'P 1'
#
loop_
_entity.id
_entity.type
_entity.pdbx_description
1 polymer ?
#
loop_
_entity_poly.entity_id
_entity_poly.type
_entity_poly.pdbx_seq_one_letter_code
_entity_poly.pdbx_strand_id
1 'polypeptide(L)'
;MSAADEYEMVVGLEVHVQLLTRTKAFCSCSTAYGAPPNVNTCPVCLALPGALPVLNEEAVRLAVRAAHALASTVNETSIFARKNYFYPDLPKGYQISQFDKPLAEHGKLDIGMNADGTPITVRITRVHMEEDAGKSVHDRYAGATAIDLNRSGVPLIEIVSEPDLRSAREAGAYLRALKQVIEYTGVSDANMEEGSLRVDANVSARLRGETKLGTKTEVKNLNSFSGVERALEVEFARQCDVLASGGTVTQQTMLWDANRGEVRPARGKEGSHDYRYFPEPDLPPLRLARGWIDRARDGLPELPSAKQARFLADYKLTPAEIEVLTADLPLSAYFEEVARIDGDAKGAANWVIRDVRQLLNSGAALATLRIRPPALAQLLTMVRDGTVSHAAATKVFAIASESGEMPLDIAKREGLLQERNEDALAGWVDQVLAENPDVASRFRAGDKKLLGVLVGLVMKASKGRADPKAVNQLLSARAAAGE
;
A
#
# COMPACT_ATOMS: atom_id res chain seq x y z
N MET A 1 12.16 35.76 6.85
CA MET A 1 11.07 34.79 6.57
C MET A 1 11.06 34.59 5.07
N SER A 2 10.96 33.36 4.59
CA SER A 2 10.79 33.13 3.14
C SER A 2 9.37 33.56 2.75
N ALA A 3 9.16 33.97 1.49
CA ALA A 3 7.81 34.28 0.99
C ALA A 3 6.81 33.16 1.30
N ALA A 4 7.26 31.91 1.29
CA ALA A 4 6.43 30.75 1.61
C ALA A 4 5.90 30.71 3.06
N ASP A 5 6.57 31.41 4.02
CA ASP A 5 6.12 31.41 5.43
C ASP A 5 4.82 32.22 5.64
N GLU A 6 4.53 33.17 4.76
CA GLU A 6 3.33 34.00 4.80
C GLU A 6 2.11 33.30 4.18
N TYR A 7 2.35 32.29 3.33
CA TYR A 7 1.30 31.59 2.60
C TYR A 7 1.04 30.19 3.15
N GLU A 8 -0.13 29.69 2.87
CA GLU A 8 -0.56 28.34 3.14
C GLU A 8 -0.88 27.63 1.82
N MET A 9 -0.36 26.42 1.66
CA MET A 9 -0.69 25.55 0.55
C MET A 9 -2.11 25.01 0.70
N VAL A 10 -2.87 24.99 -0.40
CA VAL A 10 -4.18 24.33 -0.48
C VAL A 10 -4.18 23.41 -1.68
N VAL A 11 -4.44 22.11 -1.44
CA VAL A 11 -4.40 21.09 -2.49
C VAL A 11 -5.70 20.29 -2.50
N GLY A 12 -6.20 20.02 -3.71
CA GLY A 12 -7.20 19.01 -4.02
C GLY A 12 -6.64 18.07 -5.08
N LEU A 13 -7.00 16.79 -5.00
CA LEU A 13 -6.50 15.74 -5.90
C LEU A 13 -7.66 15.13 -6.70
N GLU A 14 -7.39 14.83 -7.96
CA GLU A 14 -8.22 14.04 -8.85
C GLU A 14 -7.46 12.74 -9.13
N VAL A 15 -8.02 11.61 -8.71
CA VAL A 15 -7.35 10.30 -8.81
C VAL A 15 -8.18 9.37 -9.67
N HIS A 16 -7.62 8.96 -10.80
CA HIS A 16 -8.21 7.99 -11.71
C HIS A 16 -7.71 6.60 -11.37
N VAL A 17 -8.62 5.64 -11.23
CA VAL A 17 -8.34 4.26 -10.87
C VAL A 17 -9.00 3.31 -11.85
N GLN A 18 -8.22 2.50 -12.57
CA GLN A 18 -8.74 1.43 -13.42
C GLN A 18 -9.32 0.32 -12.57
N LEU A 19 -10.50 -0.16 -12.93
CA LEU A 19 -11.19 -1.23 -12.21
C LEU A 19 -10.73 -2.61 -12.70
N LEU A 20 -10.54 -3.56 -11.78
CA LEU A 20 -10.13 -4.94 -12.06
C LEU A 20 -11.27 -5.77 -12.66
N THR A 21 -11.77 -5.34 -13.81
CA THR A 21 -12.74 -6.11 -14.60
C THR A 21 -12.02 -6.96 -15.65
N ARG A 22 -12.61 -8.06 -16.06
CA ARG A 22 -12.07 -8.87 -17.18
C ARG A 22 -12.39 -8.27 -18.54
N THR A 23 -13.42 -7.45 -18.62
CA THR A 23 -13.89 -6.82 -19.85
C THR A 23 -14.06 -5.32 -19.69
N LYS A 24 -14.05 -4.60 -20.80
CA LYS A 24 -14.17 -3.15 -20.86
C LYS A 24 -15.51 -2.64 -20.31
N ALA A 25 -15.62 -1.33 -20.11
CA ALA A 25 -16.80 -0.69 -19.52
C ALA A 25 -18.08 -0.89 -20.34
N PHE A 26 -17.97 -0.97 -21.66
CA PHE A 26 -19.13 -0.95 -22.56
C PHE A 26 -19.09 -2.03 -23.65
N CYS A 27 -18.14 -2.97 -23.59
CA CYS A 27 -18.03 -4.09 -24.51
C CYS A 27 -17.31 -5.29 -23.88
N SER A 28 -17.26 -6.41 -24.58
CA SER A 28 -16.66 -7.68 -24.12
C SER A 28 -15.15 -7.80 -24.37
N CYS A 29 -14.48 -6.77 -24.90
CA CYS A 29 -13.04 -6.81 -25.12
C CYS A 29 -12.29 -6.95 -23.80
N SER A 30 -11.18 -7.69 -23.83
CA SER A 30 -10.32 -7.90 -22.65
C SER A 30 -9.70 -6.58 -22.16
N THR A 31 -9.53 -6.47 -20.84
CA THR A 31 -8.79 -5.41 -20.16
C THR A 31 -7.35 -5.81 -19.82
N ALA A 32 -6.92 -7.02 -20.21
CA ALA A 32 -5.59 -7.53 -19.85
C ALA A 32 -4.47 -6.59 -20.35
N TYR A 33 -3.58 -6.23 -19.44
CA TYR A 33 -2.41 -5.40 -19.73
C TYR A 33 -1.34 -6.19 -20.52
N GLY A 34 -0.54 -5.48 -21.32
CA GLY A 34 0.61 -6.08 -22.03
C GLY A 34 0.29 -6.86 -23.29
N ALA A 35 -0.97 -6.89 -23.75
CA ALA A 35 -1.33 -7.50 -25.03
C ALA A 35 -0.72 -6.71 -26.21
N PRO A 36 -0.45 -7.36 -27.37
CA PRO A 36 0.01 -6.64 -28.58
C PRO A 36 -0.95 -5.50 -28.94
N PRO A 37 -0.46 -4.37 -29.49
CA PRO A 37 -1.29 -3.21 -29.78
C PRO A 37 -2.51 -3.54 -30.65
N ASN A 38 -3.65 -2.96 -30.25
CA ASN A 38 -4.93 -3.03 -30.99
C ASN A 38 -5.56 -4.43 -31.14
N VAL A 39 -5.13 -5.44 -30.36
CA VAL A 39 -5.77 -6.77 -30.39
C VAL A 39 -7.04 -6.85 -29.55
N ASN A 40 -7.15 -6.01 -28.51
CA ASN A 40 -8.31 -5.94 -27.63
C ASN A 40 -9.26 -4.82 -28.07
N THR A 41 -9.72 -4.87 -29.31
CA THR A 41 -10.59 -3.86 -29.90
C THR A 41 -11.82 -4.49 -30.58
N CYS A 42 -12.92 -3.77 -30.63
CA CYS A 42 -14.15 -4.17 -31.31
C CYS A 42 -14.89 -2.94 -31.86
N PRO A 43 -15.95 -3.10 -32.66
CA PRO A 43 -16.72 -1.98 -33.20
C PRO A 43 -17.18 -0.95 -32.13
N VAL A 44 -17.50 -1.40 -30.91
CA VAL A 44 -17.93 -0.50 -29.82
C VAL A 44 -16.79 0.41 -29.36
N CYS A 45 -15.65 -0.16 -28.94
CA CYS A 45 -14.54 0.66 -28.45
C CYS A 45 -13.79 1.42 -29.56
N LEU A 46 -13.99 1.04 -30.84
CA LEU A 46 -13.52 1.77 -32.01
C LEU A 46 -14.54 2.84 -32.49
N ALA A 47 -15.69 2.96 -31.86
CA ALA A 47 -16.77 3.88 -32.21
C ALA A 47 -17.27 3.76 -33.66
N LEU A 48 -17.36 2.53 -34.18
CA LEU A 48 -17.86 2.32 -35.53
C LEU A 48 -19.37 2.65 -35.61
N PRO A 49 -19.87 3.22 -36.71
CA PRO A 49 -21.26 3.59 -36.86
C PRO A 49 -22.22 2.41 -36.57
N GLY A 50 -23.23 2.68 -35.74
CA GLY A 50 -24.23 1.68 -35.35
C GLY A 50 -23.86 0.77 -34.19
N ALA A 51 -22.63 0.87 -33.64
CA ALA A 51 -22.22 0.13 -32.43
C ALA A 51 -22.73 0.88 -31.20
N LEU A 52 -23.38 0.16 -30.27
CA LEU A 52 -23.93 0.72 -29.04
C LEU A 52 -23.23 0.19 -27.80
N PRO A 53 -23.02 1.02 -26.76
CA PRO A 53 -22.43 0.60 -25.50
C PRO A 53 -23.38 -0.28 -24.68
N VAL A 54 -22.82 -1.26 -23.95
CA VAL A 54 -23.54 -2.04 -22.94
C VAL A 54 -22.75 -2.00 -21.63
N LEU A 55 -23.33 -1.41 -20.59
CA LEU A 55 -22.67 -1.19 -19.32
C LEU A 55 -22.26 -2.50 -18.63
N ASN A 56 -21.01 -2.58 -18.21
CA ASN A 56 -20.45 -3.71 -17.47
C ASN A 56 -20.89 -3.67 -15.99
N GLU A 57 -21.70 -4.63 -15.56
CA GLU A 57 -22.19 -4.73 -14.19
C GLU A 57 -21.07 -4.86 -13.15
N GLU A 58 -20.01 -5.61 -13.48
CA GLU A 58 -18.87 -5.77 -12.58
C GLU A 58 -18.12 -4.45 -12.34
N ALA A 59 -18.02 -3.60 -13.37
CA ALA A 59 -17.46 -2.25 -13.21
C ALA A 59 -18.29 -1.41 -12.23
N VAL A 60 -19.63 -1.48 -12.34
CA VAL A 60 -20.51 -0.80 -11.38
C VAL A 60 -20.33 -1.35 -9.97
N ARG A 61 -20.24 -2.69 -9.82
CA ARG A 61 -20.07 -3.33 -8.52
C ARG A 61 -18.75 -2.91 -7.84
N LEU A 62 -17.65 -2.88 -8.58
CA LEU A 62 -16.35 -2.44 -8.08
C LEU A 62 -16.36 -0.94 -7.73
N ALA A 63 -17.00 -0.10 -8.54
CA ALA A 63 -17.14 1.33 -8.28
C ALA A 63 -17.94 1.60 -6.99
N VAL A 64 -19.07 0.90 -6.77
CA VAL A 64 -19.86 1.00 -5.54
C VAL A 64 -19.08 0.48 -4.34
N ARG A 65 -18.29 -0.59 -4.51
CA ARG A 65 -17.42 -1.11 -3.47
C ARG A 65 -16.35 -0.09 -3.05
N ALA A 66 -15.72 0.59 -4.01
CA ALA A 66 -14.80 1.70 -3.72
C ALA A 66 -15.50 2.85 -2.98
N ALA A 67 -16.69 3.25 -3.43
CA ALA A 67 -17.47 4.30 -2.78
C ALA A 67 -17.79 3.97 -1.31
N HIS A 68 -18.19 2.73 -1.01
CA HIS A 68 -18.40 2.29 0.37
C HIS A 68 -17.13 2.33 1.22
N ALA A 69 -15.99 1.89 0.64
CA ALA A 69 -14.71 1.91 1.34
C ALA A 69 -14.21 3.34 1.64
N LEU A 70 -14.63 4.30 0.81
CA LEU A 70 -14.36 5.73 0.99
C LEU A 70 -15.48 6.44 1.78
N ALA A 71 -16.35 5.69 2.45
CA ALA A 71 -17.48 6.22 3.21
C ALA A 71 -18.37 7.21 2.44
N SER A 72 -18.42 7.07 1.11
CA SER A 72 -19.27 7.91 0.24
C SER A 72 -20.72 7.44 0.23
N THR A 73 -21.63 8.37 0.03
CA THR A 73 -23.04 8.08 -0.19
C THR A 73 -23.26 7.68 -1.64
N VAL A 74 -23.67 6.44 -1.87
CA VAL A 74 -24.00 5.94 -3.23
C VAL A 74 -25.38 6.41 -3.64
N ASN A 75 -25.47 7.03 -4.81
CA ASN A 75 -26.73 7.51 -5.39
C ASN A 75 -27.51 6.35 -6.02
N GLU A 76 -28.81 6.25 -5.71
CA GLU A 76 -29.70 5.23 -6.32
C GLU A 76 -29.92 5.45 -7.82
N THR A 77 -29.69 6.68 -8.30
CA THR A 77 -29.77 7.01 -9.71
C THR A 77 -28.59 7.88 -10.10
N SER A 78 -27.83 7.44 -11.07
CA SER A 78 -26.75 8.20 -11.70
C SER A 78 -26.90 8.23 -13.22
N ILE A 79 -26.29 9.21 -13.86
CA ILE A 79 -26.44 9.42 -15.30
C ILE A 79 -25.06 9.53 -15.93
N PHE A 80 -24.85 8.74 -16.99
CA PHE A 80 -23.68 8.91 -17.84
C PHE A 80 -23.88 10.11 -18.77
N ALA A 81 -22.80 10.84 -19.00
CA ALA A 81 -22.74 12.01 -19.87
C ALA A 81 -21.56 11.86 -20.83
N ARG A 82 -21.68 12.57 -21.98
CA ARG A 82 -20.57 12.72 -22.93
C ARG A 82 -19.72 13.92 -22.54
N LYS A 83 -18.44 13.68 -22.30
CA LYS A 83 -17.39 14.70 -22.14
C LYS A 83 -16.70 14.84 -23.49
N ASN A 84 -17.03 15.91 -24.22
CA ASN A 84 -16.61 16.06 -25.61
C ASN A 84 -15.22 16.70 -25.71
N TYR A 85 -14.28 15.99 -26.30
CA TYR A 85 -12.96 16.48 -26.69
C TYR A 85 -12.36 15.57 -27.77
N PHE A 86 -11.43 16.09 -28.55
CA PHE A 86 -10.89 15.38 -29.70
C PHE A 86 -9.41 15.06 -29.50
N TYR A 87 -9.12 13.77 -29.45
CA TYR A 87 -7.76 13.26 -29.42
C TYR A 87 -7.66 12.02 -30.33
N PRO A 88 -6.48 11.75 -30.93
CA PRO A 88 -6.31 10.59 -31.81
C PRO A 88 -6.59 9.26 -31.13
N ASP A 89 -6.34 9.15 -29.82
CA ASP A 89 -6.58 7.97 -29.01
C ASP A 89 -7.98 7.90 -28.38
N LEU A 90 -8.86 8.80 -28.76
CA LEU A 90 -10.27 8.80 -28.37
C LEU A 90 -11.19 8.72 -29.62
N PRO A 91 -11.42 7.50 -30.18
CA PRO A 91 -12.08 7.33 -31.48
C PRO A 91 -13.48 7.92 -31.55
N LYS A 92 -14.22 7.92 -30.43
CA LYS A 92 -15.58 8.48 -30.36
C LYS A 92 -15.62 10.00 -30.46
N GLY A 93 -14.52 10.71 -30.19
CA GLY A 93 -14.50 12.16 -30.04
C GLY A 93 -15.14 12.65 -28.72
N TYR A 94 -15.54 11.74 -27.84
CA TYR A 94 -16.00 12.00 -26.48
C TYR A 94 -15.64 10.84 -25.55
N GLN A 95 -15.58 11.12 -24.26
CA GLN A 95 -15.44 10.13 -23.19
C GLN A 95 -16.80 9.97 -22.50
N ILE A 96 -17.24 8.74 -22.29
CA ILE A 96 -18.40 8.46 -21.45
C ILE A 96 -17.94 8.58 -19.99
N SER A 97 -18.57 9.51 -19.26
CA SER A 97 -18.25 9.88 -17.88
C SER A 97 -19.53 10.15 -17.11
N GLN A 98 -19.43 10.65 -15.89
CA GLN A 98 -20.58 11.16 -15.12
C GLN A 98 -20.25 12.58 -14.65
N PHE A 99 -21.18 13.51 -14.74
CA PHE A 99 -20.95 14.91 -14.43
C PHE A 99 -21.82 15.40 -13.26
N ASP A 100 -23.08 15.76 -13.52
CA ASP A 100 -24.01 16.34 -12.56
C ASP A 100 -24.71 15.31 -11.66
N LYS A 101 -24.71 14.04 -12.05
CA LYS A 101 -25.28 12.92 -11.29
C LYS A 101 -24.28 11.77 -11.19
N PRO A 102 -23.24 11.93 -10.36
CA PRO A 102 -22.20 10.92 -10.20
C PRO A 102 -22.74 9.68 -9.47
N LEU A 103 -21.94 8.61 -9.47
CA LEU A 103 -22.25 7.37 -8.76
C LEU A 103 -22.36 7.57 -7.25
N ALA A 104 -21.42 8.32 -6.67
CA ALA A 104 -21.39 8.56 -5.22
C ALA A 104 -20.77 9.92 -4.89
N GLU A 105 -21.14 10.44 -3.70
CA GLU A 105 -20.73 11.77 -3.21
C GLU A 105 -20.46 11.74 -1.70
N HIS A 106 -19.88 12.82 -1.19
CA HIS A 106 -19.71 13.08 0.24
C HIS A 106 -18.95 12.00 1.00
N GLY A 107 -17.86 11.51 0.40
CA GLY A 107 -16.97 10.55 1.03
C GLY A 107 -15.94 11.20 1.95
N LYS A 108 -15.13 10.34 2.58
CA LYS A 108 -13.99 10.75 3.39
C LYS A 108 -12.93 9.66 3.48
N LEU A 109 -11.68 10.09 3.71
CA LEU A 109 -10.54 9.21 3.91
C LEU A 109 -9.64 9.77 5.01
N ASP A 110 -9.33 8.94 6.01
CA ASP A 110 -8.37 9.28 7.05
C ASP A 110 -6.95 8.95 6.54
N ILE A 111 -6.02 9.91 6.69
CA ILE A 111 -4.66 9.85 6.12
C ILE A 111 -3.55 9.83 7.17
N GLY A 112 -3.90 9.73 8.43
CA GLY A 112 -2.98 9.73 9.55
C GLY A 112 -3.49 10.56 10.72
N MET A 113 -2.57 10.93 11.61
CA MET A 113 -2.87 11.69 12.82
C MET A 113 -2.07 12.99 12.85
N ASN A 114 -2.67 14.02 13.36
CA ASN A 114 -1.99 15.26 13.76
C ASN A 114 -1.05 15.02 14.96
N ALA A 115 -0.23 16.01 15.27
CA ALA A 115 0.67 15.96 16.43
C ALA A 115 -0.07 15.83 17.78
N ASP A 116 -1.32 16.27 17.84
CA ASP A 116 -2.20 16.16 19.00
C ASP A 116 -2.99 14.83 19.07
N GLY A 117 -2.78 13.92 18.08
CA GLY A 117 -3.45 12.63 18.02
C GLY A 117 -4.84 12.67 17.36
N THR A 118 -5.28 13.81 16.81
CA THR A 118 -6.54 13.87 16.05
C THR A 118 -6.34 13.32 14.63
N PRO A 119 -7.31 12.56 14.08
CA PRO A 119 -7.23 12.10 12.70
C PRO A 119 -7.21 13.26 11.69
N ILE A 120 -6.35 13.14 10.67
CA ILE A 120 -6.38 14.00 9.50
C ILE A 120 -7.33 13.34 8.50
N THR A 121 -8.52 13.93 8.35
CA THR A 121 -9.55 13.41 7.45
C THR A 121 -9.67 14.32 6.24
N VAL A 122 -9.57 13.75 5.03
CA VAL A 122 -9.79 14.44 3.76
C VAL A 122 -11.17 14.06 3.24
N ARG A 123 -11.98 15.07 2.92
CA ARG A 123 -13.30 14.88 2.32
C ARG A 123 -13.16 14.54 0.85
N ILE A 124 -14.08 13.72 0.36
CA ILE A 124 -14.19 13.35 -1.06
C ILE A 124 -15.50 13.95 -1.58
N THR A 125 -15.37 14.79 -2.60
CA THR A 125 -16.52 15.44 -3.23
C THR A 125 -17.39 14.42 -3.93
N ARG A 126 -16.76 13.56 -4.78
CA ARG A 126 -17.47 12.54 -5.54
C ARG A 126 -16.56 11.39 -5.96
N VAL A 127 -17.22 10.28 -6.27
CA VAL A 127 -16.68 9.15 -7.02
C VAL A 127 -17.59 8.95 -8.23
N HIS A 128 -17.03 9.04 -9.42
CA HIS A 128 -17.80 8.83 -10.64
C HIS A 128 -17.12 7.86 -11.59
N MET A 129 -17.93 7.22 -12.42
CA MET A 129 -17.47 6.22 -13.39
C MET A 129 -17.12 6.89 -14.71
N GLU A 130 -16.07 6.37 -15.34
CA GLU A 130 -15.58 6.77 -16.66
C GLU A 130 -15.08 5.57 -17.46
N GLU A 131 -14.80 5.80 -18.73
CA GLU A 131 -13.97 4.92 -19.54
C GLU A 131 -12.59 5.55 -19.80
N ASP A 132 -11.56 4.73 -19.95
CA ASP A 132 -10.23 5.23 -20.33
C ASP A 132 -10.13 5.52 -21.83
N ALA A 133 -9.28 6.46 -22.22
CA ALA A 133 -8.86 6.68 -23.60
C ALA A 133 -7.81 5.65 -24.02
N GLY A 134 -7.51 5.55 -25.29
CA GLY A 134 -6.39 4.78 -25.82
C GLY A 134 -5.05 5.35 -25.40
N LYS A 135 -3.98 4.89 -26.00
CA LYS A 135 -2.60 5.34 -25.72
C LYS A 135 -1.96 5.88 -26.99
N SER A 136 -1.52 7.14 -26.92
CA SER A 136 -0.66 7.75 -27.95
C SER A 136 0.80 7.43 -27.64
N VAL A 137 1.53 6.84 -28.59
CA VAL A 137 2.92 6.43 -28.49
C VAL A 137 3.75 7.31 -29.43
N HIS A 138 4.54 8.22 -28.86
CA HIS A 138 5.23 9.28 -29.60
C HIS A 138 6.67 8.95 -29.97
N ASP A 139 7.27 7.95 -29.34
CA ASP A 139 8.69 7.61 -29.39
C ASP A 139 9.01 6.40 -30.29
N ARG A 140 7.99 5.70 -30.78
CA ARG A 140 8.16 4.45 -31.54
C ARG A 140 8.53 4.67 -33.01
N TYR A 141 8.07 5.74 -33.60
CA TYR A 141 8.30 6.06 -35.03
C TYR A 141 8.72 7.52 -35.20
N ALA A 142 9.79 7.74 -35.97
CA ALA A 142 10.23 9.10 -36.28
C ALA A 142 9.17 9.85 -37.11
N GLY A 143 8.73 11.00 -36.64
CA GLY A 143 7.77 11.86 -37.33
C GLY A 143 6.32 11.38 -37.34
N ALA A 144 5.99 10.32 -36.57
CA ALA A 144 4.64 9.81 -36.46
C ALA A 144 4.29 9.40 -35.05
N THR A 145 3.00 9.50 -34.69
CA THR A 145 2.46 8.99 -33.43
C THR A 145 1.66 7.71 -33.71
N ALA A 146 2.03 6.62 -33.02
CA ALA A 146 1.24 5.39 -33.08
C ALA A 146 0.10 5.45 -32.06
N ILE A 147 -1.03 4.83 -32.38
CA ILE A 147 -2.20 4.77 -31.49
C ILE A 147 -2.46 3.32 -31.13
N ASP A 148 -2.52 3.05 -29.82
CA ASP A 148 -2.94 1.77 -29.25
C ASP A 148 -4.28 1.94 -28.53
N LEU A 149 -5.30 1.27 -29.03
CA LEU A 149 -6.67 1.32 -28.52
C LEU A 149 -7.02 0.17 -27.58
N ASN A 150 -6.05 -0.65 -27.17
CA ASN A 150 -6.30 -1.70 -26.18
C ASN A 150 -6.83 -1.13 -24.86
N ARG A 151 -6.37 0.05 -24.46
CA ARG A 151 -6.84 0.73 -23.23
C ARG A 151 -8.18 1.45 -23.42
N SER A 152 -8.53 1.86 -24.64
CA SER A 152 -9.78 2.57 -24.91
C SER A 152 -11.00 1.78 -24.43
N GLY A 153 -11.80 2.37 -23.55
CA GLY A 153 -12.97 1.74 -22.96
C GLY A 153 -12.69 0.90 -21.69
N VAL A 154 -11.48 0.86 -21.18
CA VAL A 154 -11.19 0.24 -19.87
C VAL A 154 -11.93 1.01 -18.77
N PRO A 155 -12.67 0.32 -17.86
CA PRO A 155 -13.44 1.01 -16.83
C PRO A 155 -12.54 1.75 -15.86
N LEU A 156 -12.89 2.98 -15.56
CA LEU A 156 -12.27 3.85 -14.55
C LEU A 156 -13.28 4.29 -13.50
N ILE A 157 -12.80 4.66 -12.35
CA ILE A 157 -13.43 5.63 -11.46
C ILE A 157 -12.50 6.82 -11.28
N GLU A 158 -13.07 8.01 -11.22
CA GLU A 158 -12.40 9.22 -10.80
C GLU A 158 -12.86 9.58 -9.38
N ILE A 159 -11.89 9.74 -8.49
CA ILE A 159 -12.10 10.11 -7.09
C ILE A 159 -11.58 11.54 -6.91
N VAL A 160 -12.51 12.47 -6.65
CA VAL A 160 -12.19 13.89 -6.50
C VAL A 160 -12.24 14.27 -5.03
N SER A 161 -11.11 14.70 -4.47
CA SER A 161 -11.07 15.21 -3.11
C SER A 161 -11.53 16.66 -3.01
N GLU A 162 -11.99 17.07 -1.82
CA GLU A 162 -12.07 18.47 -1.45
C GLU A 162 -10.65 19.07 -1.31
N PRO A 163 -10.47 20.38 -1.40
CA PRO A 163 -9.18 21.05 -1.22
C PRO A 163 -8.81 21.14 0.27
N ASP A 164 -8.77 20.02 0.95
CA ASP A 164 -8.53 19.91 2.39
C ASP A 164 -7.06 19.74 2.77
N LEU A 165 -6.20 19.37 1.80
CA LEU A 165 -4.78 19.13 2.04
C LEU A 165 -3.99 20.45 2.16
N ARG A 166 -3.06 20.50 3.09
CA ARG A 166 -2.30 21.72 3.46
C ARG A 166 -0.80 21.60 3.24
N SER A 167 -0.34 20.45 2.77
CA SER A 167 1.08 20.22 2.46
C SER A 167 1.25 19.15 1.40
N ALA A 168 2.40 19.13 0.73
CA ALA A 168 2.79 18.07 -0.19
C ALA A 168 2.86 16.70 0.52
N ARG A 169 3.30 16.68 1.78
CA ARG A 169 3.34 15.48 2.61
C ARG A 169 1.94 14.89 2.86
N GLU A 170 0.95 15.74 3.14
CA GLU A 170 -0.44 15.30 3.30
C GLU A 170 -0.99 14.75 1.98
N ALA A 171 -0.66 15.37 0.84
CA ALA A 171 -1.03 14.85 -0.47
C ALA A 171 -0.44 13.46 -0.72
N GLY A 172 0.84 13.26 -0.40
CA GLY A 172 1.47 11.95 -0.45
C GLY A 172 0.84 10.93 0.51
N ALA A 173 0.48 11.34 1.72
CA ALA A 173 -0.22 10.49 2.69
C ALA A 173 -1.62 10.08 2.18
N TYR A 174 -2.37 11.03 1.60
CA TYR A 174 -3.67 10.74 0.97
C TYR A 174 -3.56 9.69 -0.12
N LEU A 175 -2.58 9.83 -1.02
CA LEU A 175 -2.40 8.88 -2.12
C LEU A 175 -2.01 7.49 -1.63
N ARG A 176 -1.17 7.39 -0.61
CA ARG A 176 -0.80 6.11 0.02
C ARG A 176 -2.00 5.44 0.69
N ALA A 177 -2.78 6.21 1.45
CA ALA A 177 -3.98 5.71 2.11
C ALA A 177 -5.05 5.28 1.09
N LEU A 178 -5.27 6.09 0.05
CA LEU A 178 -6.22 5.76 -1.03
C LEU A 178 -5.80 4.48 -1.77
N LYS A 179 -4.54 4.40 -2.20
CA LYS A 179 -4.00 3.19 -2.84
C LYS A 179 -4.25 1.96 -1.97
N GLN A 180 -3.92 2.03 -0.69
CA GLN A 180 -4.10 0.92 0.25
C GLN A 180 -5.57 0.49 0.37
N VAL A 181 -6.51 1.44 0.49
CA VAL A 181 -7.95 1.14 0.53
C VAL A 181 -8.42 0.45 -0.76
N ILE A 182 -7.98 0.94 -1.92
CA ILE A 182 -8.34 0.39 -3.23
C ILE A 182 -7.79 -1.03 -3.41
N GLU A 183 -6.54 -1.29 -3.03
CA GLU A 183 -5.93 -2.63 -3.07
C GLU A 183 -6.60 -3.59 -2.07
N TYR A 184 -6.84 -3.16 -0.83
CA TYR A 184 -7.54 -3.96 0.19
C TYR A 184 -8.92 -4.43 -0.25
N THR A 185 -9.63 -3.58 -0.96
CA THR A 185 -10.97 -3.87 -1.45
C THR A 185 -10.98 -4.68 -2.75
N GLY A 186 -9.84 -4.91 -3.37
CA GLY A 186 -9.73 -5.63 -4.64
C GLY A 186 -10.40 -4.89 -5.81
N VAL A 187 -10.49 -3.58 -5.73
CA VAL A 187 -11.09 -2.74 -6.78
C VAL A 187 -10.10 -2.50 -7.92
N SER A 188 -8.82 -2.31 -7.59
CA SER A 188 -7.72 -2.10 -8.53
C SER A 188 -6.41 -2.62 -7.95
N ASP A 189 -5.42 -2.83 -8.81
CA ASP A 189 -4.00 -3.03 -8.43
C ASP A 189 -3.29 -1.71 -8.15
N ALA A 190 -3.94 -0.58 -8.45
CA ALA A 190 -3.47 0.78 -8.19
C ALA A 190 -2.00 1.02 -8.57
N ASN A 191 -1.56 0.49 -9.71
CA ASN A 191 -0.20 0.58 -10.21
C ASN A 191 -0.01 1.84 -11.06
N MET A 192 0.78 2.80 -10.56
CA MET A 192 1.08 4.05 -11.29
C MET A 192 1.98 3.81 -12.51
N GLU A 193 2.89 2.82 -12.47
CA GLU A 193 3.82 2.54 -13.56
C GLU A 193 3.10 1.97 -14.78
N GLU A 194 2.09 1.15 -14.57
CA GLU A 194 1.22 0.61 -15.63
C GLU A 194 0.08 1.55 -16.00
N GLY A 195 -0.14 2.60 -15.20
CA GLY A 195 -1.15 3.63 -15.42
C GLY A 195 -2.55 3.24 -14.95
N SER A 196 -2.68 2.20 -14.10
CA SER A 196 -3.96 1.85 -13.48
C SER A 196 -4.32 2.78 -12.32
N LEU A 197 -3.36 3.58 -11.82
CA LEU A 197 -3.59 4.72 -10.95
C LEU A 197 -2.92 5.97 -11.53
N ARG A 198 -3.66 7.05 -11.73
CA ARG A 198 -3.17 8.33 -12.22
C ARG A 198 -3.66 9.46 -11.34
N VAL A 199 -2.87 10.52 -11.24
CA VAL A 199 -3.13 11.63 -10.33
C VAL A 199 -2.97 12.95 -11.08
N ASP A 200 -3.96 13.82 -10.96
CA ASP A 200 -3.88 15.23 -11.28
C ASP A 200 -4.04 16.04 -9.98
N ALA A 201 -3.19 17.04 -9.78
CA ALA A 201 -3.16 17.81 -8.55
C ALA A 201 -3.55 19.26 -8.81
N ASN A 202 -4.53 19.76 -8.07
CA ASN A 202 -4.89 21.17 -8.05
C ASN A 202 -4.25 21.83 -6.84
N VAL A 203 -3.42 22.85 -7.04
CA VAL A 203 -2.72 23.56 -5.97
C VAL A 203 -2.92 25.05 -6.04
N SER A 204 -3.10 25.71 -4.92
CA SER A 204 -3.14 27.15 -4.78
C SER A 204 -2.42 27.62 -3.52
N ALA A 205 -1.93 28.85 -3.52
CA ALA A 205 -1.41 29.54 -2.36
C ALA A 205 -2.42 30.58 -1.88
N ARG A 206 -2.62 30.67 -0.54
CA ARG A 206 -3.41 31.72 0.11
C ARG A 206 -2.65 32.25 1.32
N LEU A 207 -2.92 33.48 1.73
CA LEU A 207 -2.36 34.00 2.97
C LEU A 207 -2.81 33.16 4.19
N ARG A 208 -1.92 32.93 5.12
CA ARG A 208 -2.25 32.18 6.36
C ARG A 208 -3.38 32.86 7.13
N GLY A 209 -4.34 32.06 7.53
CA GLY A 209 -5.53 32.53 8.27
C GLY A 209 -6.67 33.02 7.39
N GLU A 210 -6.49 33.17 6.08
CA GLU A 210 -7.59 33.49 5.17
C GLU A 210 -8.40 32.22 4.84
N THR A 211 -9.71 32.43 4.65
CA THR A 211 -10.62 31.34 4.21
C THR A 211 -10.82 31.30 2.71
N LYS A 212 -10.59 32.44 2.03
CA LYS A 212 -10.71 32.56 0.56
C LYS A 212 -9.61 31.78 -0.13
N LEU A 213 -9.99 30.90 -1.05
CA LEU A 213 -9.03 30.15 -1.86
C LEU A 213 -8.29 31.05 -2.84
N GLY A 214 -7.01 30.81 -3.03
CA GLY A 214 -6.21 31.40 -4.10
C GLY A 214 -6.55 30.83 -5.48
N THR A 215 -6.00 31.43 -6.53
CA THR A 215 -6.11 30.88 -7.89
C THR A 215 -5.34 29.58 -8.00
N LYS A 216 -6.03 28.52 -8.40
CA LYS A 216 -5.42 27.19 -8.54
C LYS A 216 -4.69 27.02 -9.88
N THR A 217 -3.65 26.22 -9.87
CA THR A 217 -3.08 25.59 -11.07
C THR A 217 -3.28 24.08 -10.97
N GLU A 218 -3.46 23.43 -12.12
CA GLU A 218 -3.55 22.00 -12.24
C GLU A 218 -2.18 21.43 -12.63
N VAL A 219 -1.62 20.51 -11.86
CA VAL A 219 -0.34 19.86 -12.18
C VAL A 219 -0.60 18.45 -12.68
N LYS A 220 -0.12 18.15 -13.89
CA LYS A 220 -0.26 16.85 -14.57
C LYS A 220 1.09 16.17 -14.78
N ASN A 221 1.05 14.96 -15.33
CA ASN A 221 2.23 14.12 -15.60
C ASN A 221 2.94 13.66 -14.31
N LEU A 222 2.17 13.29 -13.32
CA LEU A 222 2.62 12.86 -12.00
C LEU A 222 2.67 11.32 -11.95
N ASN A 223 3.87 10.75 -12.11
CA ASN A 223 4.05 9.32 -12.30
C ASN A 223 4.52 8.55 -11.04
N SER A 224 4.64 9.23 -9.89
CA SER A 224 4.97 8.63 -8.60
C SER A 224 4.51 9.52 -7.46
N PHE A 225 4.26 8.95 -6.28
CA PHE A 225 3.84 9.73 -5.10
C PHE A 225 4.91 10.75 -4.68
N SER A 226 6.19 10.37 -4.73
CA SER A 226 7.28 11.33 -4.49
C SER A 226 7.38 12.40 -5.57
N GLY A 227 6.97 12.09 -6.79
CA GLY A 227 6.82 13.05 -7.88
C GLY A 227 5.72 14.07 -7.61
N VAL A 228 4.57 13.60 -7.09
CA VAL A 228 3.47 14.49 -6.66
C VAL A 228 3.94 15.43 -5.56
N GLU A 229 4.56 14.91 -4.51
CA GLU A 229 5.06 15.72 -3.39
C GLU A 229 6.02 16.82 -3.88
N ARG A 230 7.03 16.47 -4.68
CA ARG A 230 8.00 17.43 -5.23
C ARG A 230 7.36 18.44 -6.18
N ALA A 231 6.47 18.01 -7.04
CA ALA A 231 5.80 18.90 -7.98
C ALA A 231 4.93 19.94 -7.27
N LEU A 232 4.24 19.55 -6.19
CA LEU A 232 3.45 20.44 -5.35
C LEU A 232 4.33 21.47 -4.62
N GLU A 233 5.48 21.05 -4.07
CA GLU A 233 6.42 21.97 -3.42
C GLU A 233 6.96 23.00 -4.40
N VAL A 234 7.38 22.58 -5.60
CA VAL A 234 7.92 23.48 -6.64
C VAL A 234 6.86 24.45 -7.14
N GLU A 235 5.64 23.96 -7.41
CA GLU A 235 4.57 24.84 -7.91
C GLU A 235 4.09 25.81 -6.82
N PHE A 236 3.98 25.36 -5.58
CA PHE A 236 3.62 26.23 -4.45
C PHE A 236 4.67 27.34 -4.25
N ALA A 237 5.97 27.00 -4.25
CA ALA A 237 7.04 27.99 -4.16
C ALA A 237 6.94 29.02 -5.29
N ARG A 238 6.75 28.57 -6.54
CA ARG A 238 6.54 29.47 -7.69
C ARG A 238 5.37 30.43 -7.48
N GLN A 239 4.22 29.92 -6.97
CA GLN A 239 3.05 30.77 -6.69
C GLN A 239 3.34 31.80 -5.59
N CYS A 240 4.00 31.39 -4.51
CA CYS A 240 4.41 32.29 -3.43
C CYS A 240 5.32 33.44 -3.94
N ASP A 241 6.29 33.13 -4.80
CA ASP A 241 7.20 34.13 -5.39
C ASP A 241 6.44 35.13 -6.28
N VAL A 242 5.49 34.63 -7.09
CA VAL A 242 4.63 35.50 -7.92
C VAL A 242 3.80 36.43 -7.05
N LEU A 243 3.16 35.91 -6.00
CA LEU A 243 2.30 36.71 -5.11
C LEU A 243 3.11 37.70 -4.26
N ALA A 244 4.25 37.29 -3.72
CA ALA A 244 5.13 38.15 -2.94
C ALA A 244 5.74 39.31 -3.76
N SER A 245 5.92 39.11 -5.08
CA SER A 245 6.33 40.18 -6.01
C SER A 245 5.20 41.10 -6.47
N GLY A 246 4.00 40.93 -5.92
CA GLY A 246 2.80 41.70 -6.32
C GLY A 246 2.18 41.23 -7.64
N GLY A 247 2.60 40.10 -8.16
CA GLY A 247 2.00 39.49 -9.36
C GLY A 247 0.69 38.74 -9.08
N THR A 248 0.13 38.14 -10.12
CA THR A 248 -1.11 37.37 -10.04
C THR A 248 -0.88 35.97 -10.61
N VAL A 249 -1.32 34.94 -9.87
CA VAL A 249 -1.32 33.58 -10.36
C VAL A 249 -2.45 33.42 -11.38
N THR A 250 -2.14 32.86 -12.56
CA THR A 250 -3.11 32.60 -13.62
C THR A 250 -3.54 31.11 -13.52
N GLN A 251 -4.83 30.86 -13.64
CA GLN A 251 -5.36 29.50 -13.72
C GLN A 251 -4.90 28.84 -15.03
N GLN A 252 -4.11 27.78 -14.90
CA GLN A 252 -3.56 27.05 -16.06
C GLN A 252 -3.15 25.62 -15.67
N THR A 253 -2.96 24.78 -16.69
CA THR A 253 -2.38 23.46 -16.52
C THR A 253 -0.86 23.53 -16.61
N MET A 254 -0.18 22.92 -15.63
CA MET A 254 1.26 22.78 -15.54
C MET A 254 1.64 21.31 -15.76
N LEU A 255 2.78 21.07 -16.39
CA LEU A 255 3.34 19.73 -16.58
C LEU A 255 4.57 19.56 -15.68
N TRP A 256 4.59 18.48 -14.89
CA TRP A 256 5.76 18.10 -14.12
C TRP A 256 6.82 17.44 -15.01
N ASP A 257 8.05 17.94 -14.97
CA ASP A 257 9.23 17.34 -15.57
C ASP A 257 10.11 16.73 -14.46
N ALA A 258 10.00 15.44 -14.23
CA ALA A 258 10.71 14.74 -13.17
C ALA A 258 12.23 14.76 -13.36
N ASN A 259 12.72 14.81 -14.60
CA ASN A 259 14.17 14.82 -14.90
C ASN A 259 14.80 16.17 -14.56
N ARG A 260 14.05 17.25 -14.74
CA ARG A 260 14.52 18.61 -14.45
C ARG A 260 14.11 19.09 -13.06
N GLY A 261 13.14 18.44 -12.42
CA GLY A 261 12.59 18.85 -11.13
C GLY A 261 11.85 20.19 -11.20
N GLU A 262 11.16 20.47 -12.31
CA GLU A 262 10.46 21.74 -12.53
C GLU A 262 9.04 21.53 -13.08
N VAL A 263 8.19 22.53 -12.85
CA VAL A 263 6.86 22.61 -13.49
C VAL A 263 6.91 23.57 -14.65
N ARG A 264 6.24 23.24 -15.76
CA ARG A 264 6.15 24.08 -16.95
C ARG A 264 4.71 24.25 -17.36
N PRO A 265 4.33 25.44 -17.88
CA PRO A 265 3.02 25.59 -18.50
C PRO A 265 2.82 24.55 -19.60
N ALA A 266 1.67 23.86 -19.59
CA ALA A 266 1.26 23.10 -20.75
C ALA A 266 1.10 24.06 -21.94
N ARG A 267 1.45 23.62 -23.16
CA ARG A 267 1.23 24.45 -24.34
C ARG A 267 -0.23 24.88 -24.38
N GLY A 268 -0.43 26.21 -24.27
CA GLY A 268 -1.76 26.79 -24.16
C GLY A 268 -2.66 26.35 -25.31
N LYS A 269 -3.74 25.67 -24.97
CA LYS A 269 -4.96 25.76 -25.74
C LYS A 269 -5.76 26.86 -25.07
N GLU A 270 -6.02 27.93 -25.78
CA GLU A 270 -6.79 29.07 -25.32
C GLU A 270 -8.16 28.61 -24.80
N GLY A 271 -8.47 28.97 -23.55
CA GLY A 271 -9.77 28.79 -22.93
C GLY A 271 -9.93 27.54 -22.09
N SER A 272 -10.67 27.64 -20.99
CA SER A 272 -11.20 26.49 -20.26
C SER A 272 -11.90 25.58 -21.25
N HIS A 273 -11.54 24.29 -21.29
CA HIS A 273 -12.23 23.35 -22.18
C HIS A 273 -13.69 23.27 -21.76
N ASP A 274 -14.56 23.90 -22.54
CA ASP A 274 -15.99 23.65 -22.48
C ASP A 274 -16.24 22.28 -23.12
N TYR A 275 -16.33 21.26 -22.26
CA TYR A 275 -16.58 19.90 -22.69
C TYR A 275 -17.99 19.66 -23.18
N ARG A 276 -18.87 20.65 -23.12
CA ARG A 276 -20.27 20.58 -23.59
C ARG A 276 -20.95 19.31 -23.17
N TYR A 277 -20.92 19.04 -21.84
CA TYR A 277 -21.54 17.87 -21.29
C TYR A 277 -23.03 17.79 -21.64
N PHE A 278 -23.48 16.61 -22.04
CA PHE A 278 -24.89 16.26 -22.14
C PHE A 278 -25.08 14.78 -21.84
N PRO A 279 -26.29 14.34 -21.40
CA PRO A 279 -26.54 12.93 -21.09
C PRO A 279 -26.22 12.02 -22.28
N GLU A 280 -25.55 10.86 -21.97
CA GLU A 280 -25.26 9.84 -22.98
C GLU A 280 -26.58 9.22 -23.48
N PRO A 281 -27.00 9.42 -24.74
CA PRO A 281 -28.30 8.97 -25.21
C PRO A 281 -28.39 7.45 -25.36
N ASP A 282 -27.27 6.76 -25.52
CA ASP A 282 -27.20 5.30 -25.72
C ASP A 282 -27.16 4.50 -24.42
N LEU A 283 -27.05 5.17 -23.27
CA LEU A 283 -27.11 4.56 -21.93
C LEU A 283 -28.31 5.11 -21.14
N PRO A 284 -29.23 4.26 -20.70
CA PRO A 284 -30.29 4.70 -19.78
C PRO A 284 -29.69 5.12 -18.44
N PRO A 285 -30.40 5.94 -17.64
CA PRO A 285 -29.97 6.22 -16.26
C PRO A 285 -29.70 4.94 -15.50
N LEU A 286 -28.53 4.88 -14.86
CA LEU A 286 -28.18 3.75 -13.99
C LEU A 286 -29.01 3.85 -12.71
N ARG A 287 -29.85 2.84 -12.47
CA ARG A 287 -30.71 2.76 -11.29
C ARG A 287 -30.27 1.56 -10.45
N LEU A 288 -29.83 1.85 -9.24
CA LEU A 288 -29.36 0.85 -8.29
C LEU A 288 -30.37 0.73 -7.16
N ALA A 289 -30.96 -0.45 -7.02
CA ALA A 289 -31.84 -0.74 -5.89
C ALA A 289 -31.04 -0.70 -4.58
N ARG A 290 -31.61 -0.16 -3.51
CA ARG A 290 -30.96 -0.04 -2.21
C ARG A 290 -30.32 -1.35 -1.73
N GLY A 291 -31.09 -2.45 -1.80
CA GLY A 291 -30.57 -3.75 -1.42
C GLY A 291 -29.42 -4.28 -2.30
N TRP A 292 -29.28 -3.81 -3.54
CA TRP A 292 -28.11 -4.13 -4.39
C TRP A 292 -26.89 -3.32 -3.92
N ILE A 293 -27.07 -2.03 -3.61
CA ILE A 293 -26.02 -1.17 -3.03
C ILE A 293 -25.51 -1.75 -1.72
N ASP A 294 -26.41 -2.17 -0.83
CA ASP A 294 -26.06 -2.72 0.48
C ASP A 294 -25.27 -4.04 0.32
N ARG A 295 -25.68 -4.93 -0.60
CA ARG A 295 -24.93 -6.16 -0.89
C ARG A 295 -23.53 -5.92 -1.47
N ALA A 296 -23.29 -4.82 -2.17
CA ALA A 296 -21.95 -4.48 -2.64
C ALA A 296 -20.98 -4.14 -1.47
N ARG A 297 -21.52 -3.80 -0.29
CA ARG A 297 -20.75 -3.66 0.95
C ARG A 297 -20.40 -5.02 1.55
N ASP A 298 -21.23 -6.05 1.34
CA ASP A 298 -20.99 -7.37 1.88
C ASP A 298 -19.66 -7.92 1.32
N GLY A 299 -18.85 -8.49 2.20
CA GLY A 299 -17.53 -9.00 1.84
C GLY A 299 -16.47 -7.91 1.63
N LEU A 300 -16.71 -6.63 2.00
CA LEU A 300 -15.62 -5.70 2.21
C LEU A 300 -14.73 -6.23 3.35
N PRO A 301 -13.42 -6.27 3.19
CA PRO A 301 -12.52 -6.60 4.29
C PRO A 301 -12.56 -5.48 5.34
N GLU A 302 -12.04 -5.77 6.53
CA GLU A 302 -11.72 -4.72 7.48
C GLU A 302 -10.75 -3.72 6.82
N LEU A 303 -11.13 -2.45 6.77
CA LEU A 303 -10.35 -1.42 6.09
C LEU A 303 -9.05 -1.10 6.84
N PRO A 304 -8.02 -0.59 6.16
CA PRO A 304 -6.71 -0.35 6.76
C PRO A 304 -6.73 0.46 8.06
N SER A 305 -7.47 1.56 8.12
CA SER A 305 -7.55 2.41 9.31
C SER A 305 -8.18 1.70 10.51
N ALA A 306 -9.25 0.95 10.30
CA ALA A 306 -9.90 0.16 11.34
C ALA A 306 -8.97 -0.97 11.84
N LYS A 307 -8.30 -1.66 10.91
CA LYS A 307 -7.32 -2.70 11.22
C LYS A 307 -6.13 -2.16 12.01
N GLN A 308 -5.60 -1.00 11.62
CA GLN A 308 -4.51 -0.33 12.34
C GLN A 308 -4.92 0.04 13.77
N ALA A 309 -6.12 0.60 13.95
CA ALA A 309 -6.66 0.91 15.27
C ALA A 309 -6.81 -0.36 16.13
N ARG A 310 -7.30 -1.45 15.54
CA ARG A 310 -7.44 -2.73 16.24
C ARG A 310 -6.07 -3.34 16.59
N PHE A 311 -5.07 -3.30 15.70
CA PHE A 311 -3.73 -3.81 15.99
C PHE A 311 -3.06 -3.04 17.14
N LEU A 312 -3.31 -1.73 17.22
CA LEU A 312 -2.85 -0.92 18.35
C LEU A 312 -3.53 -1.35 19.67
N ALA A 313 -4.85 -1.53 19.64
CA ALA A 313 -5.63 -1.85 20.82
C ALA A 313 -5.40 -3.29 21.32
N ASP A 314 -5.47 -4.28 20.40
CA ASP A 314 -5.51 -5.69 20.76
C ASP A 314 -4.11 -6.28 20.91
N TYR A 315 -3.20 -5.93 19.99
CA TYR A 315 -1.84 -6.50 19.93
C TYR A 315 -0.78 -5.60 20.57
N LYS A 316 -1.13 -4.35 20.93
CA LYS A 316 -0.22 -3.36 21.54
C LYS A 316 1.07 -3.16 20.74
N LEU A 317 0.96 -3.22 19.43
CA LEU A 317 2.07 -2.99 18.50
C LEU A 317 2.36 -1.50 18.38
N THR A 318 3.59 -1.17 18.04
CA THR A 318 3.98 0.22 17.75
C THR A 318 3.41 0.69 16.40
N PRO A 319 3.21 2.00 16.19
CA PRO A 319 2.74 2.52 14.92
C PRO A 319 3.57 2.06 13.71
N ALA A 320 4.89 1.99 13.86
CA ALA A 320 5.79 1.53 12.80
C ALA A 320 5.59 0.05 12.45
N GLU A 321 5.36 -0.82 13.45
CA GLU A 321 5.05 -2.23 13.22
C GLU A 321 3.68 -2.39 12.55
N ILE A 322 2.70 -1.62 12.98
CA ILE A 322 1.35 -1.62 12.41
C ILE A 322 1.38 -1.22 10.95
N GLU A 323 2.09 -0.13 10.61
CA GLU A 323 2.23 0.33 9.23
C GLU A 323 2.78 -0.78 8.32
N VAL A 324 3.82 -1.47 8.77
CA VAL A 324 4.42 -2.57 7.99
C VAL A 324 3.49 -3.76 7.85
N LEU A 325 2.84 -4.19 8.95
CA LEU A 325 1.99 -5.38 8.97
C LEU A 325 0.64 -5.18 8.26
N THR A 326 0.20 -3.94 8.14
CA THR A 326 -1.02 -3.59 7.42
C THR A 326 -0.76 -3.05 6.01
N ALA A 327 0.49 -3.11 5.52
CA ALA A 327 0.84 -2.59 4.19
C ALA A 327 -0.03 -3.20 3.08
N ASP A 328 -0.30 -4.50 3.16
CA ASP A 328 -1.23 -5.20 2.28
C ASP A 328 -2.10 -6.20 3.06
N LEU A 329 -3.27 -6.51 2.52
CA LEU A 329 -4.24 -7.41 3.16
C LEU A 329 -3.71 -8.83 3.35
N PRO A 330 -3.02 -9.48 2.38
CA PRO A 330 -2.44 -10.81 2.56
C PRO A 330 -1.41 -10.89 3.69
N LEU A 331 -0.51 -9.92 3.80
CA LEU A 331 0.51 -9.89 4.88
C LEU A 331 -0.15 -9.74 6.24
N SER A 332 -1.13 -8.86 6.32
CA SER A 332 -1.94 -8.64 7.52
C SER A 332 -2.62 -9.93 7.98
N ALA A 333 -3.28 -10.64 7.06
CA ALA A 333 -3.94 -11.91 7.35
C ALA A 333 -2.94 -13.00 7.78
N TYR A 334 -1.78 -13.08 7.14
CA TYR A 334 -0.71 -13.99 7.52
C TYR A 334 -0.25 -13.75 8.96
N PHE A 335 0.02 -12.48 9.31
CA PHE A 335 0.42 -12.10 10.66
C PHE A 335 -0.67 -12.48 11.69
N GLU A 336 -1.93 -12.13 11.43
CA GLU A 336 -3.03 -12.41 12.34
C GLU A 336 -3.21 -13.91 12.59
N GLU A 337 -3.04 -14.74 11.56
CA GLU A 337 -3.13 -16.18 11.70
C GLU A 337 -1.98 -16.74 12.55
N VAL A 338 -0.74 -16.27 12.34
CA VAL A 338 0.41 -16.65 13.18
C VAL A 338 0.18 -16.23 14.63
N ALA A 339 -0.21 -14.98 14.88
CA ALA A 339 -0.46 -14.45 16.22
C ALA A 339 -1.58 -15.21 16.95
N ARG A 340 -2.64 -15.57 16.22
CA ARG A 340 -3.76 -16.35 16.77
C ARG A 340 -3.35 -17.77 17.18
N ILE A 341 -2.49 -18.42 16.42
CA ILE A 341 -2.03 -19.80 16.70
C ILE A 341 -1.00 -19.81 17.82
N ASP A 342 -0.01 -18.93 17.77
CA ASP A 342 1.08 -18.88 18.75
C ASP A 342 0.68 -18.23 20.08
N GLY A 343 -0.26 -17.28 20.06
CA GLY A 343 -0.71 -16.51 21.24
C GLY A 343 0.23 -15.37 21.64
N ASP A 344 1.36 -15.18 20.95
CA ASP A 344 2.28 -14.04 21.16
C ASP A 344 2.31 -13.16 19.90
N ALA A 345 1.47 -12.14 19.90
CA ALA A 345 1.38 -11.19 18.77
C ALA A 345 2.69 -10.41 18.57
N LYS A 346 3.43 -10.10 19.64
CA LYS A 346 4.69 -9.35 19.54
C LYS A 346 5.80 -10.21 18.92
N GLY A 347 5.91 -11.46 19.34
CA GLY A 347 6.82 -12.43 18.72
C GLY A 347 6.48 -12.65 17.25
N ALA A 348 5.21 -12.88 16.93
CA ALA A 348 4.73 -13.03 15.56
C ALA A 348 5.07 -11.80 14.69
N ALA A 349 4.81 -10.57 15.19
CA ALA A 349 5.14 -9.33 14.50
C ALA A 349 6.62 -9.24 14.15
N ASN A 350 7.50 -9.52 15.12
CA ASN A 350 8.95 -9.45 14.91
C ASN A 350 9.41 -10.38 13.78
N TRP A 351 8.93 -11.62 13.74
CA TRP A 351 9.31 -12.60 12.72
C TRP A 351 8.71 -12.27 11.35
N VAL A 352 7.46 -11.83 11.31
CA VAL A 352 6.82 -11.46 10.05
C VAL A 352 7.49 -10.23 9.44
N ILE A 353 7.78 -9.19 10.24
CA ILE A 353 8.41 -7.96 9.76
C ILE A 353 9.86 -8.20 9.31
N ARG A 354 10.61 -9.04 10.03
CA ARG A 354 12.02 -9.26 9.74
C ARG A 354 12.21 -10.36 8.70
N ASP A 355 11.69 -11.56 8.95
CA ASP A 355 12.08 -12.76 8.21
C ASP A 355 11.13 -13.04 7.03
N VAL A 356 9.82 -12.99 7.25
CA VAL A 356 8.84 -13.19 6.16
C VAL A 356 8.95 -12.07 5.13
N ARG A 357 9.00 -10.82 5.58
CA ARG A 357 9.13 -9.66 4.68
C ARG A 357 10.45 -9.68 3.89
N GLN A 358 11.53 -10.21 4.46
CA GLN A 358 12.78 -10.38 3.73
C GLN A 358 12.61 -11.32 2.53
N LEU A 359 11.84 -12.41 2.67
CA LEU A 359 11.51 -13.30 1.55
C LEU A 359 10.69 -12.57 0.48
N LEU A 360 9.71 -11.77 0.89
CA LEU A 360 8.90 -10.98 -0.04
C LEU A 360 9.74 -9.93 -0.79
N ASN A 361 10.64 -9.25 -0.10
CA ASN A 361 11.56 -8.28 -0.71
C ASN A 361 12.55 -8.92 -1.69
N SER A 362 12.85 -10.22 -1.54
CA SER A 362 13.68 -10.98 -2.49
C SER A 362 12.90 -11.52 -3.70
N GLY A 363 11.62 -11.15 -3.84
CA GLY A 363 10.78 -11.49 -4.98
C GLY A 363 9.82 -12.67 -4.77
N ALA A 364 9.74 -13.24 -3.56
CA ALA A 364 8.75 -14.26 -3.26
C ALA A 364 7.35 -13.62 -3.15
N ALA A 365 6.31 -14.31 -3.64
CA ALA A 365 4.93 -13.91 -3.41
C ALA A 365 4.40 -14.61 -2.16
N LEU A 366 3.64 -13.89 -1.31
CA LEU A 366 3.11 -14.44 -0.06
C LEU A 366 2.23 -15.70 -0.30
N ALA A 367 1.45 -15.70 -1.37
CA ALA A 367 0.60 -16.82 -1.75
C ALA A 367 1.39 -18.11 -2.05
N THR A 368 2.65 -17.99 -2.46
CA THR A 368 3.53 -19.12 -2.82
C THR A 368 4.58 -19.44 -1.75
N LEU A 369 4.63 -18.67 -0.64
CA LEU A 369 5.52 -18.99 0.47
C LEU A 369 5.22 -20.40 0.99
N ARG A 370 6.26 -21.21 1.14
CA ARG A 370 6.14 -22.60 1.64
C ARG A 370 5.97 -22.63 3.15
N ILE A 371 6.61 -21.71 3.88
CA ILE A 371 6.38 -21.57 5.33
C ILE A 371 5.01 -20.91 5.55
N ARG A 372 4.02 -21.73 5.88
CA ARG A 372 2.66 -21.30 6.16
C ARG A 372 2.52 -20.81 7.61
N PRO A 373 1.48 -20.03 7.95
CA PRO A 373 1.27 -19.50 9.31
C PRO A 373 1.37 -20.57 10.43
N PRO A 374 0.80 -21.79 10.30
CA PRO A 374 0.94 -22.81 11.33
C PRO A 374 2.40 -23.26 11.56
N ALA A 375 3.20 -23.34 10.50
CA ALA A 375 4.62 -23.69 10.63
C ALA A 375 5.41 -22.59 11.35
N LEU A 376 5.18 -21.31 10.97
CA LEU A 376 5.83 -20.21 11.67
C LEU A 376 5.41 -20.15 13.14
N ALA A 377 4.13 -20.31 13.45
CA ALA A 377 3.63 -20.35 14.83
C ALA A 377 4.26 -21.49 15.64
N GLN A 378 4.41 -22.69 15.06
CA GLN A 378 5.13 -23.79 15.72
C GLN A 378 6.58 -23.40 16.03
N LEU A 379 7.28 -22.77 15.09
CA LEU A 379 8.66 -22.32 15.29
C LEU A 379 8.77 -21.31 16.44
N LEU A 380 7.84 -20.34 16.50
CA LEU A 380 7.78 -19.34 17.59
C LEU A 380 7.55 -20.02 18.95
N THR A 381 6.61 -20.95 19.02
CA THR A 381 6.37 -21.75 20.22
C THR A 381 7.63 -22.50 20.65
N MET A 382 8.34 -23.14 19.72
CA MET A 382 9.60 -23.86 20.00
C MET A 382 10.70 -22.93 20.54
N VAL A 383 10.77 -21.68 20.06
CA VAL A 383 11.71 -20.68 20.60
C VAL A 383 11.31 -20.24 22.00
N ARG A 384 10.04 -19.93 22.21
CA ARG A 384 9.49 -19.48 23.49
C ARG A 384 9.68 -20.55 24.58
N ASP A 385 9.40 -21.79 24.25
CA ASP A 385 9.52 -22.93 25.17
C ASP A 385 10.97 -23.41 25.31
N GLY A 386 11.92 -22.82 24.55
CA GLY A 386 13.31 -23.18 24.55
C GLY A 386 13.58 -24.58 23.96
N THR A 387 12.71 -25.10 23.14
CA THR A 387 12.93 -26.33 22.37
C THR A 387 14.05 -26.16 21.34
N VAL A 388 14.17 -24.95 20.79
CA VAL A 388 15.28 -24.55 19.94
C VAL A 388 15.82 -23.19 20.39
N SER A 389 17.11 -22.93 20.19
CA SER A 389 17.68 -21.61 20.39
C SER A 389 17.27 -20.66 19.27
N HIS A 390 17.33 -19.33 19.50
CA HIS A 390 17.03 -18.35 18.46
C HIS A 390 17.90 -18.53 17.20
N ALA A 391 19.19 -18.85 17.38
CA ALA A 391 20.10 -19.11 16.27
C ALA A 391 19.73 -20.39 15.48
N ALA A 392 19.26 -21.43 16.17
CA ALA A 392 18.75 -22.65 15.54
C ALA A 392 17.44 -22.37 14.82
N ALA A 393 16.54 -21.57 15.40
CA ALA A 393 15.27 -21.20 14.79
C ALA A 393 15.45 -20.46 13.46
N THR A 394 16.44 -19.57 13.34
CA THR A 394 16.75 -18.91 12.06
C THR A 394 17.14 -19.93 10.98
N LYS A 395 17.89 -20.97 11.32
CA LYS A 395 18.24 -22.05 10.37
C LYS A 395 17.01 -22.89 10.00
N VAL A 396 16.19 -23.24 11.00
CA VAL A 396 14.95 -23.98 10.78
C VAL A 396 14.00 -23.20 9.90
N PHE A 397 13.87 -21.86 10.11
CA PHE A 397 13.07 -20.98 9.27
C PHE A 397 13.52 -20.99 7.81
N ALA A 398 14.83 -20.88 7.57
CA ALA A 398 15.37 -20.91 6.21
C ALA A 398 15.01 -22.22 5.49
N ILE A 399 15.24 -23.38 6.15
CA ILE A 399 14.91 -24.70 5.59
C ILE A 399 13.40 -24.85 5.37
N ALA A 400 12.56 -24.44 6.36
CA ALA A 400 11.10 -24.51 6.25
C ALA A 400 10.57 -23.62 5.11
N SER A 401 11.21 -22.46 4.88
CA SER A 401 10.84 -21.55 3.80
C SER A 401 11.10 -22.13 2.40
N GLU A 402 12.08 -23.02 2.28
CA GLU A 402 12.44 -23.70 1.03
C GLU A 402 11.69 -25.02 0.84
N SER A 403 11.56 -25.82 1.91
CA SER A 403 10.99 -27.18 1.86
C SER A 403 9.47 -27.20 2.06
N GLY A 404 8.95 -26.34 2.94
CA GLY A 404 7.58 -26.40 3.45
C GLY A 404 7.36 -27.44 4.55
N GLU A 405 8.43 -28.08 5.03
CA GLU A 405 8.39 -29.05 6.14
C GLU A 405 8.08 -28.35 7.48
N MET A 406 7.53 -29.10 8.41
CA MET A 406 7.23 -28.57 9.74
C MET A 406 8.51 -28.33 10.55
N PRO A 407 8.63 -27.22 11.28
CA PRO A 407 9.82 -26.83 12.02
C PRO A 407 10.33 -27.88 13.02
N LEU A 408 9.44 -28.58 13.70
CA LEU A 408 9.82 -29.63 14.64
C LEU A 408 10.57 -30.79 13.95
N ASP A 409 10.11 -31.21 12.78
CA ASP A 409 10.71 -32.32 12.03
C ASP A 409 12.08 -31.92 11.48
N ILE A 410 12.19 -30.68 10.98
CA ILE A 410 13.47 -30.09 10.56
C ILE A 410 14.44 -30.05 11.75
N ALA A 411 14.00 -29.53 12.90
CA ALA A 411 14.86 -29.41 14.08
C ALA A 411 15.35 -30.77 14.59
N LYS A 412 14.52 -31.80 14.52
CA LYS A 412 14.90 -33.18 14.84
C LYS A 412 15.94 -33.72 13.87
N ARG A 413 15.68 -33.62 12.58
CA ARG A 413 16.57 -34.11 11.51
C ARG A 413 17.95 -33.45 11.54
N GLU A 414 17.97 -32.14 11.75
CA GLU A 414 19.19 -31.32 11.75
C GLU A 414 19.92 -31.33 13.12
N GLY A 415 19.37 -32.01 14.12
CA GLY A 415 19.96 -32.04 15.46
C GLY A 415 20.02 -30.68 16.16
N LEU A 416 19.00 -29.83 15.91
CA LEU A 416 18.92 -28.45 16.40
C LEU A 416 18.08 -28.31 17.68
N LEU A 417 17.53 -29.41 18.21
CA LEU A 417 16.81 -29.40 19.47
C LEU A 417 17.75 -29.07 20.61
N GLN A 418 17.30 -28.29 21.58
CA GLN A 418 18.04 -28.04 22.81
C GLN A 418 17.99 -29.26 23.72
N GLU A 419 19.15 -29.59 24.25
CA GLU A 419 19.31 -30.64 25.24
C GLU A 419 19.04 -30.06 26.64
N ARG A 420 18.14 -30.71 27.39
CA ARG A 420 17.77 -30.34 28.76
C ARG A 420 18.03 -31.44 29.77
N ASN A 421 18.54 -32.56 29.31
CA ASN A 421 18.89 -33.64 30.21
C ASN A 421 20.03 -33.17 31.13
N GLU A 422 19.82 -33.25 32.44
CA GLU A 422 20.76 -32.77 33.46
C GLU A 422 22.13 -33.46 33.37
N ASP A 423 22.16 -34.74 33.09
CA ASP A 423 23.41 -35.50 32.96
C ASP A 423 24.22 -35.06 31.73
N ALA A 424 23.56 -34.83 30.60
CA ALA A 424 24.19 -34.33 29.38
C ALA A 424 24.72 -32.89 29.56
N LEU A 425 23.96 -32.05 30.23
CA LEU A 425 24.38 -30.68 30.56
C LEU A 425 25.54 -30.68 31.54
N ALA A 426 25.48 -31.52 32.57
CA ALA A 426 26.55 -31.70 33.54
C ALA A 426 27.84 -32.12 32.84
N GLY A 427 27.79 -33.08 31.92
CA GLY A 427 28.95 -33.53 31.14
C GLY A 427 29.65 -32.39 30.40
N TRP A 428 28.88 -31.50 29.70
CA TRP A 428 29.47 -30.34 29.02
C TRP A 428 29.99 -29.28 29.99
N VAL A 429 29.34 -29.06 31.11
CA VAL A 429 29.80 -28.16 32.16
C VAL A 429 31.12 -28.65 32.75
N ASP A 430 31.21 -29.95 33.10
CA ASP A 430 32.42 -30.55 33.65
C ASP A 430 33.58 -30.48 32.65
N GLN A 431 33.34 -30.80 31.40
CA GLN A 431 34.33 -30.67 30.34
C GLN A 431 34.88 -29.25 30.25
N VAL A 432 33.98 -28.23 30.19
CA VAL A 432 34.41 -26.83 30.10
C VAL A 432 35.17 -26.36 31.32
N LEU A 433 34.75 -26.75 32.53
CA LEU A 433 35.46 -26.40 33.78
C LEU A 433 36.84 -27.06 33.84
N ALA A 434 36.98 -28.29 33.36
CA ALA A 434 38.27 -29.00 33.28
C ALA A 434 39.20 -28.38 32.21
N GLU A 435 38.69 -27.98 31.09
CA GLU A 435 39.46 -27.34 29.99
C GLU A 435 39.88 -25.90 30.33
N ASN A 436 39.22 -25.23 31.30
CA ASN A 436 39.47 -23.82 31.66
C ASN A 436 39.67 -23.64 33.18
N PRO A 437 40.71 -24.25 33.76
CA PRO A 437 40.90 -24.32 35.24
C PRO A 437 41.05 -22.93 35.89
N ASP A 438 41.71 -21.98 35.22
CA ASP A 438 41.90 -20.63 35.75
C ASP A 438 40.57 -19.86 35.86
N VAL A 439 39.74 -19.98 34.83
CA VAL A 439 38.39 -19.33 34.80
C VAL A 439 37.48 -19.97 35.83
N ALA A 440 37.53 -21.30 35.94
CA ALA A 440 36.76 -22.08 36.92
C ALA A 440 37.14 -21.71 38.37
N SER A 441 38.46 -21.60 38.67
CA SER A 441 38.95 -21.21 39.97
C SER A 441 38.50 -19.81 40.40
N ARG A 442 38.61 -18.83 39.49
CA ARG A 442 38.16 -17.46 39.73
C ARG A 442 36.64 -17.36 39.89
N PHE A 443 35.91 -18.14 39.13
CA PHE A 443 34.43 -18.20 39.23
C PHE A 443 34.00 -18.76 40.60
N ARG A 444 34.63 -19.83 41.05
CA ARG A 444 34.42 -20.40 42.41
C ARG A 444 34.84 -19.41 43.52
N ALA A 445 35.84 -18.60 43.28
CA ALA A 445 36.28 -17.53 44.20
C ALA A 445 35.32 -16.32 44.25
N GLY A 446 34.19 -16.36 43.51
CA GLY A 446 33.14 -15.36 43.57
C GLY A 446 33.12 -14.32 42.44
N ASP A 447 33.93 -14.46 41.40
CA ASP A 447 33.90 -13.56 40.22
C ASP A 447 32.69 -13.88 39.31
N LYS A 448 31.53 -13.35 39.68
CA LYS A 448 30.25 -13.56 38.98
C LYS A 448 30.26 -13.11 37.52
N LYS A 449 31.22 -12.23 37.11
CA LYS A 449 31.33 -11.77 35.71
C LYS A 449 31.75 -12.92 34.79
N LEU A 450 32.40 -13.95 35.30
CA LEU A 450 32.84 -15.11 34.53
C LEU A 450 31.71 -16.08 34.18
N LEU A 451 30.55 -15.99 34.83
CA LEU A 451 29.38 -16.83 34.53
C LEU A 451 28.98 -16.76 33.04
N GLY A 452 28.90 -15.55 32.49
CA GLY A 452 28.60 -15.37 31.06
C GLY A 452 29.67 -15.98 30.14
N VAL A 453 30.95 -15.93 30.56
CA VAL A 453 32.06 -16.53 29.81
C VAL A 453 31.94 -18.06 29.81
N LEU A 454 31.69 -18.66 30.99
CA LEU A 454 31.50 -20.11 31.13
C LEU A 454 30.28 -20.61 30.35
N VAL A 455 29.13 -19.91 30.43
CA VAL A 455 27.95 -20.22 29.62
C VAL A 455 28.31 -20.20 28.14
N GLY A 456 29.03 -19.17 27.67
CA GLY A 456 29.47 -19.08 26.27
C GLY A 456 30.38 -20.25 25.85
N LEU A 457 31.27 -20.71 26.71
CA LEU A 457 32.13 -21.87 26.45
C LEU A 457 31.31 -23.17 26.39
N VAL A 458 30.36 -23.38 27.31
CA VAL A 458 29.46 -24.55 27.29
C VAL A 458 28.58 -24.53 26.02
N MET A 459 28.09 -23.38 25.63
CA MET A 459 27.36 -23.25 24.37
C MET A 459 28.21 -23.62 23.15
N LYS A 460 29.48 -23.24 23.15
CA LYS A 460 30.45 -23.63 22.10
C LYS A 460 30.71 -25.14 22.11
N ALA A 461 30.98 -25.74 23.27
CA ALA A 461 31.23 -27.18 23.44
C ALA A 461 30.03 -28.02 23.01
N SER A 462 28.82 -27.60 23.38
CA SER A 462 27.56 -28.27 23.00
C SER A 462 27.12 -28.00 21.56
N LYS A 463 27.89 -27.19 20.79
CA LYS A 463 27.49 -26.70 19.44
C LYS A 463 26.11 -26.01 19.43
N GLY A 464 25.78 -25.27 20.49
CA GLY A 464 24.52 -24.54 20.65
C GLY A 464 23.34 -25.40 21.08
N ARG A 465 23.55 -26.69 21.46
CA ARG A 465 22.49 -27.59 21.89
C ARG A 465 22.13 -27.49 23.38
N ALA A 466 23.04 -27.04 24.24
CA ALA A 466 22.73 -26.85 25.66
C ALA A 466 21.70 -25.72 25.87
N ASP A 467 20.74 -25.88 26.77
CA ASP A 467 19.85 -24.82 27.19
C ASP A 467 20.64 -23.79 28.04
N PRO A 468 20.81 -22.52 27.59
CA PRO A 468 21.59 -21.53 28.31
C PRO A 468 21.10 -21.23 29.72
N LYS A 469 19.77 -21.34 29.95
CA LYS A 469 19.16 -21.11 31.26
C LYS A 469 19.50 -22.26 32.22
N ALA A 470 19.37 -23.48 31.74
CA ALA A 470 19.72 -24.65 32.52
C ALA A 470 21.22 -24.72 32.83
N VAL A 471 22.09 -24.39 31.85
CA VAL A 471 23.53 -24.26 32.04
C VAL A 471 23.86 -23.20 33.09
N ASN A 472 23.21 -22.04 33.02
CA ASN A 472 23.40 -20.95 33.98
C ASN A 472 23.01 -21.39 35.41
N GLN A 473 21.89 -22.08 35.58
CA GLN A 473 21.45 -22.63 36.87
C GLN A 473 22.44 -23.67 37.41
N LEU A 474 22.89 -24.57 36.54
CA LEU A 474 23.83 -25.62 36.92
C LEU A 474 25.20 -25.06 37.36
N LEU A 475 25.75 -24.11 36.60
CA LEU A 475 26.98 -23.41 36.94
C LEU A 475 26.84 -22.63 38.25
N SER A 476 25.72 -21.96 38.49
CA SER A 476 25.45 -21.21 39.70
C SER A 476 25.32 -22.13 40.93
N ALA A 477 24.67 -23.29 40.78
CA ALA A 477 24.55 -24.28 41.83
C ALA A 477 25.91 -24.89 42.22
N ARG A 478 26.77 -25.20 41.23
CA ARG A 478 28.14 -25.74 41.50
C ARG A 478 29.04 -24.71 42.14
N ALA A 479 28.95 -23.44 41.75
CA ALA A 479 29.70 -22.38 42.41
C ALA A 479 29.28 -22.22 43.90
N ALA A 480 28.00 -22.40 44.21
CA ALA A 480 27.49 -22.36 45.59
C ALA A 480 27.89 -23.59 46.41
N ALA A 481 28.03 -24.76 45.79
CA ALA A 481 28.42 -25.99 46.41
C ALA A 481 29.97 -26.11 46.66
N GLY A 482 30.77 -25.25 46.06
CA GLY A 482 32.23 -25.28 46.15
C GLY A 482 32.90 -26.41 45.35
N GLU A 483 32.11 -27.03 44.42
CA GLU A 483 32.54 -28.16 43.58
C GLU A 483 33.06 -27.70 42.19
#